data_7d89733ea30618f57f73cbbe840a3302
#
_entry.id   7d89733ea30618f57f73cbbe840a3302
#
_cell.length_a   1.000
_cell.length_b   1.000
_cell.length_c   1.000
_cell.angle_alpha   90.00
_cell.angle_beta   90.00
_cell.angle_gamma   90.00
#
_symmetry.space_group_name_H-M   'P 1'
#
loop_
_entity.id
_entity.type
_entity.pdbx_description
1 polymer ?
#
loop_
_entity_poly.entity_id
_entity_poly.type
_entity_poly.pdbx_seq_one_letter_code
_entity_poly.pdbx_strand_id
1 'polypeptide(L)'
;MNKLFYAITMLRKRGVGFLWTYFKESIWFDLRYGTRTFARVPKDEQLIAGNATEADEGLLYVASFTSVTRKTVSNARDILGEKRFSQAQFFDLGCGKGKALLVFAKLFGNGQMHQAVGIEYDPDLAALAQRNILKCGFAKDRVRVVTDSAVNLRSYADADNLVVYLYNSFQGETLKSVLDVLREVPHVLIYVEPAAKHRLADYGYKIHEENNGRYNADT
;
A
#
# COMPACT_ATOMS: atom_id res chain seq x y z
N MET A 1 -16.52 -10.06 17.02
CA MET A 1 -16.25 -11.49 16.66
C MET A 1 -14.97 -11.95 17.33
N ASN A 2 -15.02 -13.02 18.14
CA ASN A 2 -13.87 -13.48 18.94
C ASN A 2 -12.72 -13.91 18.00
N LYS A 3 -11.50 -13.42 18.25
CA LYS A 3 -10.30 -13.72 17.44
C LYS A 3 -10.03 -15.22 17.29
N LEU A 4 -10.34 -15.98 18.35
CA LEU A 4 -10.21 -17.44 18.36
C LEU A 4 -11.21 -18.11 17.38
N PHE A 5 -12.44 -17.66 17.38
CA PHE A 5 -13.47 -18.18 16.46
C PHE A 5 -13.13 -17.89 14.99
N TYR A 6 -12.58 -16.70 14.72
CA TYR A 6 -12.09 -16.36 13.39
C TYR A 6 -10.93 -17.26 12.95
N ALA A 7 -9.95 -17.47 13.83
CA ALA A 7 -8.81 -18.34 13.54
C ALA A 7 -9.25 -19.81 13.26
N ILE A 8 -10.18 -20.33 14.08
CA ILE A 8 -10.73 -21.69 13.88
C ILE A 8 -11.50 -21.80 12.55
N THR A 9 -12.29 -20.77 12.20
CA THR A 9 -13.03 -20.74 10.94
C THR A 9 -12.09 -20.69 9.75
N MET A 10 -11.00 -19.92 9.82
CA MET A 10 -9.98 -19.86 8.77
C MET A 10 -9.19 -21.14 8.66
N LEU A 11 -8.86 -21.78 9.80
CA LEU A 11 -8.21 -23.09 9.84
C LEU A 11 -9.05 -24.16 9.13
N ARG A 12 -10.35 -24.18 9.42
CA ARG A 12 -11.27 -25.15 8.77
C ARG A 12 -11.47 -24.91 7.28
N LYS A 13 -11.48 -23.64 6.84
CA LYS A 13 -11.72 -23.27 5.43
C LYS A 13 -10.47 -23.30 4.55
N ARG A 14 -9.28 -23.01 5.09
CA ARG A 14 -8.06 -22.79 4.31
C ARG A 14 -6.84 -23.60 4.75
N GLY A 15 -6.97 -24.40 5.81
CA GLY A 15 -5.91 -25.28 6.30
C GLY A 15 -4.80 -24.58 7.11
N VAL A 16 -3.91 -25.41 7.67
CA VAL A 16 -2.81 -24.96 8.56
C VAL A 16 -1.79 -24.10 7.80
N GLY A 17 -1.51 -24.41 6.53
CA GLY A 17 -0.59 -23.66 5.69
C GLY A 17 -0.97 -22.18 5.55
N PHE A 18 -2.27 -21.91 5.38
CA PHE A 18 -2.76 -20.54 5.32
C PHE A 18 -2.55 -19.77 6.64
N LEU A 19 -2.76 -20.41 7.80
CA LEU A 19 -2.50 -19.76 9.10
C LEU A 19 -1.02 -19.42 9.27
N TRP A 20 -0.13 -20.29 8.84
CA TRP A 20 1.31 -20.05 8.88
C TRP A 20 1.71 -18.90 7.97
N THR A 21 1.22 -18.89 6.72
CA THR A 21 1.43 -17.77 5.79
C THR A 21 0.90 -16.46 6.36
N TYR A 22 -0.32 -16.47 6.88
CA TYR A 22 -0.92 -15.30 7.50
C TYR A 22 -0.13 -14.78 8.69
N PHE A 23 0.37 -15.68 9.55
CA PHE A 23 1.25 -15.33 10.67
C PHE A 23 2.54 -14.67 10.16
N LYS A 24 3.24 -15.29 9.23
CA LYS A 24 4.50 -14.78 8.65
C LYS A 24 4.30 -13.41 7.98
N GLU A 25 3.25 -13.29 7.20
CA GLU A 25 3.01 -12.10 6.37
C GLU A 25 2.47 -10.92 7.17
N SER A 26 1.77 -11.18 8.25
CA SER A 26 1.04 -10.14 8.99
C SER A 26 1.61 -9.90 10.38
N ILE A 27 1.66 -10.94 11.22
CA ILE A 27 2.02 -10.80 12.63
C ILE A 27 3.53 -10.69 12.82
N TRP A 28 4.30 -11.53 12.10
CA TRP A 28 5.75 -11.57 12.25
C TRP A 28 6.44 -10.24 11.95
N PHE A 29 5.94 -9.50 10.94
CA PHE A 29 6.46 -8.17 10.63
C PHE A 29 6.30 -7.22 11.82
N ASP A 30 5.13 -7.18 12.41
CA ASP A 30 4.87 -6.31 13.56
C ASP A 30 5.71 -6.69 14.78
N LEU A 31 5.87 -7.98 15.05
CA LEU A 31 6.73 -8.47 16.14
C LEU A 31 8.22 -8.11 15.89
N ARG A 32 8.69 -8.28 14.65
CA ARG A 32 10.09 -8.04 14.26
C ARG A 32 10.49 -6.57 14.38
N TYR A 33 9.57 -5.65 14.09
CA TYR A 33 9.86 -4.21 14.01
C TYR A 33 9.16 -3.39 15.09
N GLY A 34 8.41 -4.01 15.99
CA GLY A 34 7.66 -3.33 17.05
C GLY A 34 6.52 -2.45 16.53
N THR A 35 6.04 -2.71 15.31
CA THR A 35 5.02 -1.92 14.64
C THR A 35 3.60 -2.40 14.97
N ARG A 36 2.59 -1.70 14.49
CA ARG A 36 1.16 -2.05 14.63
C ARG A 36 0.46 -1.92 13.29
N THR A 37 0.97 -2.62 12.26
CA THR A 37 0.39 -2.54 10.91
C THR A 37 -0.76 -3.53 10.72
N PHE A 38 -0.79 -4.62 11.48
CA PHE A 38 -1.71 -5.72 11.27
C PHE A 38 -3.09 -5.56 11.92
N ALA A 39 -3.19 -4.86 13.05
CA ALA A 39 -4.46 -4.74 13.78
C ALA A 39 -5.54 -4.09 12.88
N ARG A 40 -6.72 -4.74 12.76
CA ARG A 40 -7.87 -4.14 12.07
C ARG A 40 -8.34 -2.91 12.82
N VAL A 41 -8.78 -1.89 12.09
CA VAL A 41 -9.57 -0.79 12.64
C VAL A 41 -11.02 -1.13 12.36
N PRO A 42 -11.89 -1.17 13.37
CA PRO A 42 -13.33 -1.30 13.17
C PRO A 42 -13.85 -0.16 12.28
N LYS A 43 -14.84 -0.44 11.45
CA LYS A 43 -15.37 0.54 10.49
C LYS A 43 -16.01 1.76 11.18
N ASP A 44 -16.55 1.54 12.36
CA ASP A 44 -17.14 2.54 13.25
C ASP A 44 -16.10 3.42 13.98
N GLU A 45 -14.84 2.99 14.02
CA GLU A 45 -13.70 3.77 14.57
C GLU A 45 -12.89 4.49 13.49
N GLN A 46 -13.17 4.26 12.21
CA GLN A 46 -12.57 5.03 11.11
C GLN A 46 -13.33 6.34 11.00
N LEU A 47 -12.78 7.38 11.61
CA LEU A 47 -13.36 8.72 11.57
C LEU A 47 -13.29 9.29 10.17
N ILE A 48 -14.43 9.71 9.69
CA ILE A 48 -14.64 10.42 8.44
C ILE A 48 -14.27 11.88 8.67
N ALA A 49 -13.01 12.22 8.51
CA ALA A 49 -12.58 13.61 8.51
C ALA A 49 -12.43 14.08 7.04
N GLY A 50 -13.42 14.81 6.52
CA GLY A 50 -13.31 15.41 5.18
C GLY A 50 -14.56 15.23 4.30
N ASN A 51 -14.38 15.24 2.98
CA ASN A 51 -15.48 15.09 2.03
C ASN A 51 -16.16 13.73 2.17
N ALA A 52 -17.47 13.74 2.37
CA ALA A 52 -18.28 12.51 2.52
C ALA A 52 -18.03 11.51 1.38
N THR A 53 -17.87 12.00 0.15
CA THR A 53 -17.64 11.17 -1.05
C THR A 53 -16.36 10.32 -0.94
N GLU A 54 -15.24 10.89 -0.52
CA GLU A 54 -13.98 10.13 -0.40
C GLU A 54 -14.03 9.10 0.72
N ALA A 55 -14.73 9.43 1.80
CA ALA A 55 -14.92 8.50 2.92
C ALA A 55 -15.82 7.32 2.54
N ASP A 56 -16.87 7.57 1.75
CA ASP A 56 -17.80 6.53 1.27
C ASP A 56 -17.13 5.63 0.22
N GLU A 57 -16.22 6.16 -0.59
CA GLU A 57 -15.44 5.42 -1.60
C GLU A 57 -14.23 4.72 -1.02
N GLY A 58 -13.79 5.08 0.19
CA GLY A 58 -12.72 4.43 0.92
C GLY A 58 -13.08 3.00 1.32
N LEU A 59 -12.12 2.09 1.20
CA LEU A 59 -12.30 0.69 1.59
C LEU A 59 -11.68 0.44 2.96
N LEU A 60 -12.15 -0.64 3.61
CA LEU A 60 -11.62 -1.04 4.91
C LEU A 60 -10.12 -1.30 4.85
N TYR A 61 -9.38 -0.76 5.82
CA TYR A 61 -7.96 -1.02 5.95
C TYR A 61 -7.66 -2.52 6.04
N VAL A 62 -6.87 -3.00 5.09
CA VAL A 62 -6.28 -4.34 5.07
C VAL A 62 -4.77 -4.19 4.86
N ALA A 63 -3.97 -4.74 5.76
CA ALA A 63 -2.52 -4.70 5.61
C ALA A 63 -2.05 -5.55 4.43
N SER A 64 -1.24 -4.98 3.55
CA SER A 64 -0.57 -5.72 2.48
C SER A 64 0.32 -6.81 3.03
N PHE A 65 0.39 -7.95 2.33
CA PHE A 65 1.38 -8.97 2.63
C PHE A 65 2.78 -8.50 2.21
N THR A 66 3.77 -8.82 3.04
CA THR A 66 5.17 -8.46 2.79
C THR A 66 5.67 -9.05 1.46
N SER A 67 5.32 -10.32 1.17
CA SER A 67 5.68 -11.01 -0.08
C SER A 67 5.07 -10.34 -1.30
N VAL A 68 3.80 -9.91 -1.22
CA VAL A 68 3.11 -9.21 -2.30
C VAL A 68 3.80 -7.88 -2.61
N THR A 69 4.02 -7.05 -1.58
CA THR A 69 4.70 -5.77 -1.77
C THR A 69 6.11 -5.97 -2.33
N ARG A 70 6.87 -6.94 -1.81
CA ARG A 70 8.22 -7.26 -2.31
C ARG A 70 8.19 -7.62 -3.79
N LYS A 71 7.34 -8.57 -4.18
CA LYS A 71 7.24 -9.05 -5.55
C LYS A 71 6.85 -7.93 -6.50
N THR A 72 5.78 -7.21 -6.20
CA THR A 72 5.24 -6.17 -7.09
C THR A 72 6.19 -4.98 -7.24
N VAL A 73 6.90 -4.60 -6.18
CA VAL A 73 7.94 -3.56 -6.27
C VAL A 73 9.17 -4.05 -7.04
N SER A 74 9.57 -5.33 -6.89
CA SER A 74 10.63 -5.90 -7.73
C SER A 74 10.28 -5.86 -9.21
N ASN A 75 9.04 -6.21 -9.56
CA ASN A 75 8.56 -6.11 -10.94
C ASN A 75 8.59 -4.66 -11.46
N ALA A 76 8.20 -3.68 -10.64
CA ALA A 76 8.29 -2.28 -11.00
C ALA A 76 9.74 -1.83 -11.26
N ARG A 77 10.70 -2.34 -10.46
CA ARG A 77 12.14 -2.11 -10.69
C ARG A 77 12.60 -2.71 -12.02
N ASP A 78 12.17 -3.92 -12.33
CA ASP A 78 12.54 -4.60 -13.59
C ASP A 78 11.95 -3.86 -14.81
N ILE A 79 10.74 -3.30 -14.69
CA ILE A 79 10.10 -2.48 -15.74
C ILE A 79 10.86 -1.15 -15.96
N LEU A 80 11.21 -0.45 -14.89
CA LEU A 80 11.89 0.84 -14.97
C LEU A 80 13.38 0.70 -15.32
N GLY A 81 13.99 -0.41 -14.95
CA GLY A 81 15.43 -0.60 -14.90
C GLY A 81 16.06 0.09 -13.67
N GLU A 82 17.19 -0.42 -13.21
CA GLU A 82 17.83 -0.02 -11.96
C GLU A 82 18.05 1.49 -11.82
N LYS A 83 18.53 2.12 -12.90
CA LYS A 83 18.84 3.56 -12.89
C LYS A 83 17.59 4.43 -12.65
N ARG A 84 16.50 4.17 -13.38
CA ARG A 84 15.26 4.95 -13.21
C ARG A 84 14.58 4.63 -11.89
N PHE A 85 14.63 3.37 -11.47
CA PHE A 85 14.05 2.95 -10.20
C PHE A 85 14.76 3.62 -9.02
N SER A 86 16.08 3.72 -9.03
CA SER A 86 16.84 4.38 -7.95
C SER A 86 16.58 5.90 -7.87
N GLN A 87 16.10 6.51 -8.95
CA GLN A 87 15.72 7.92 -9.02
C GLN A 87 14.21 8.15 -8.86
N ALA A 88 13.43 7.08 -8.82
CA ALA A 88 11.97 7.18 -8.69
C ALA A 88 11.56 7.47 -7.24
N GLN A 89 10.47 8.21 -7.08
CA GLN A 89 9.82 8.40 -5.79
C GLN A 89 8.71 7.35 -5.63
N PHE A 90 8.64 6.76 -4.45
CA PHE A 90 7.60 5.77 -4.14
C PHE A 90 6.42 6.43 -3.45
N PHE A 91 5.22 6.17 -3.94
CA PHE A 91 3.96 6.58 -3.33
C PHE A 91 3.13 5.36 -2.91
N ASP A 92 2.65 5.36 -1.67
CA ASP A 92 1.65 4.41 -1.14
C ASP A 92 0.33 5.18 -0.92
N LEU A 93 -0.63 5.01 -1.85
CA LEU A 93 -1.88 5.77 -1.85
C LEU A 93 -2.96 5.05 -1.03
N GLY A 94 -3.46 5.71 0.01
CA GLY A 94 -4.25 5.08 1.06
C GLY A 94 -3.37 4.16 1.88
N CYS A 95 -2.24 4.67 2.36
CA CYS A 95 -1.20 3.86 3.00
C CYS A 95 -1.64 3.23 4.34
N GLY A 96 -2.77 3.62 4.88
CA GLY A 96 -3.29 3.13 6.15
C GLY A 96 -2.26 3.26 7.26
N LYS A 97 -1.85 2.14 7.84
CA LYS A 97 -0.83 2.08 8.91
C LYS A 97 0.60 1.99 8.39
N GLY A 98 0.82 2.18 7.08
CA GLY A 98 2.13 2.26 6.44
C GLY A 98 2.82 0.93 6.19
N LYS A 99 2.09 -0.20 6.09
CA LYS A 99 2.73 -1.51 5.92
C LYS A 99 3.52 -1.60 4.62
N ALA A 100 2.91 -1.28 3.47
CA ALA A 100 3.59 -1.38 2.18
C ALA A 100 4.75 -0.39 2.09
N LEU A 101 4.55 0.83 2.60
CA LEU A 101 5.59 1.87 2.70
C LEU A 101 6.81 1.39 3.49
N LEU A 102 6.60 0.75 4.65
CA LEU A 102 7.69 0.20 5.48
C LEU A 102 8.39 -0.97 4.83
N VAL A 103 7.65 -1.89 4.20
CA VAL A 103 8.24 -3.01 3.45
C VAL A 103 9.11 -2.48 2.32
N PHE A 104 8.60 -1.51 1.57
CA PHE A 104 9.35 -0.85 0.51
C PHE A 104 10.65 -0.23 1.06
N ALA A 105 10.56 0.60 2.09
CA ALA A 105 11.71 1.29 2.66
C ALA A 105 12.78 0.33 3.20
N LYS A 106 12.37 -0.79 3.81
CA LYS A 106 13.31 -1.82 4.34
C LYS A 106 14.03 -2.60 3.24
N LEU A 107 13.37 -2.88 2.13
CA LEU A 107 13.90 -3.76 1.08
C LEU A 107 14.62 -2.98 -0.03
N PHE A 108 14.19 -1.77 -0.31
CA PHE A 108 14.65 -0.99 -1.45
C PHE A 108 15.25 0.37 -1.05
N GLY A 109 15.08 0.78 0.21
CA GLY A 109 15.53 2.08 0.72
C GLY A 109 17.02 2.20 1.06
N ASN A 110 17.84 1.17 0.81
CA ASN A 110 19.25 1.18 1.17
C ASN A 110 20.07 2.07 0.21
N GLY A 111 20.15 3.34 0.55
CA GLY A 111 21.23 4.25 0.11
C GLY A 111 21.01 5.03 -1.18
N GLN A 112 20.13 4.64 -2.09
CA GLN A 112 20.03 5.27 -3.42
C GLN A 112 18.62 5.69 -3.86
N MET A 113 17.62 5.46 -3.02
CA MET A 113 16.26 5.80 -3.41
C MET A 113 15.89 7.21 -3.01
N HIS A 114 15.13 7.83 -3.90
CA HIS A 114 14.31 8.99 -3.58
C HIS A 114 13.38 8.69 -2.40
N GLN A 115 12.70 9.69 -1.95
CA GLN A 115 11.76 9.66 -0.84
C GLN A 115 10.63 8.63 -1.08
N ALA A 116 10.16 8.01 -0.01
CA ALA A 116 8.93 7.24 0.02
C ALA A 116 7.85 8.00 0.78
N VAL A 117 6.70 8.23 0.13
CA VAL A 117 5.60 9.03 0.67
C VAL A 117 4.35 8.18 0.76
N GLY A 118 3.78 8.06 1.96
CA GLY A 118 2.44 7.55 2.17
C GLY A 118 1.44 8.70 2.18
N ILE A 119 0.34 8.57 1.45
CA ILE A 119 -0.79 9.49 1.54
C ILE A 119 -1.95 8.74 2.18
N GLU A 120 -2.45 9.28 3.28
CA GLU A 120 -3.56 8.68 4.02
C GLU A 120 -4.56 9.76 4.42
N TYR A 121 -5.80 9.49 4.11
CA TYR A 121 -6.89 10.42 4.37
C TYR A 121 -7.33 10.46 5.84
N ASP A 122 -7.33 9.28 6.50
CA ASP A 122 -7.68 9.16 7.91
C ASP A 122 -6.51 9.64 8.79
N PRO A 123 -6.68 10.70 9.60
CA PRO A 123 -5.61 11.26 10.42
C PRO A 123 -5.10 10.31 11.50
N ASP A 124 -5.94 9.42 12.02
CA ASP A 124 -5.54 8.46 13.05
C ASP A 124 -4.68 7.34 12.46
N LEU A 125 -5.05 6.85 11.26
CA LEU A 125 -4.23 5.92 10.51
C LEU A 125 -2.90 6.54 10.10
N ALA A 126 -2.91 7.76 9.57
CA ALA A 126 -1.70 8.50 9.21
C ALA A 126 -0.77 8.71 10.41
N ALA A 127 -1.31 9.11 11.57
CA ALA A 127 -0.53 9.26 12.79
C ALA A 127 0.07 7.90 13.26
N LEU A 128 -0.67 6.81 13.11
CA LEU A 128 -0.16 5.47 13.43
C LEU A 128 0.92 5.04 12.46
N ALA A 129 0.75 5.29 11.15
CA ALA A 129 1.79 5.03 10.15
C ALA A 129 3.07 5.80 10.46
N GLN A 130 2.96 7.08 10.80
CA GLN A 130 4.12 7.88 11.19
C GLN A 130 4.83 7.33 12.43
N ARG A 131 4.09 6.87 13.44
CA ARG A 131 4.69 6.17 14.60
C ARG A 131 5.41 4.88 14.22
N ASN A 132 4.84 4.10 13.29
CA ASN A 132 5.47 2.88 12.80
C ASN A 132 6.77 3.17 12.03
N ILE A 133 6.81 4.25 11.24
CA ILE A 133 8.02 4.72 10.52
C ILE A 133 9.13 5.05 11.51
N LEU A 134 8.83 5.84 12.54
CA LEU A 134 9.80 6.22 13.57
C LEU A 134 10.35 5.01 14.32
N LYS A 135 9.50 4.03 14.66
CA LYS A 135 9.94 2.75 15.29
C LYS A 135 10.89 1.95 14.42
N CYS A 136 10.73 2.02 13.10
CA CYS A 136 11.62 1.37 12.15
C CYS A 136 12.94 2.13 11.92
N GLY A 137 13.13 3.30 12.54
CA GLY A 137 14.36 4.10 12.46
C GLY A 137 14.53 4.88 11.16
N PHE A 138 13.44 5.13 10.42
CA PHE A 138 13.53 5.95 9.21
C PHE A 138 13.43 7.44 9.55
N ALA A 139 14.31 8.22 8.90
CA ALA A 139 14.24 9.67 8.94
C ALA A 139 13.06 10.20 8.11
N LYS A 140 12.45 11.31 8.54
CA LYS A 140 11.24 11.87 7.92
C LYS A 140 11.46 12.41 6.50
N ASP A 141 12.66 12.77 6.17
CA ASP A 141 13.07 13.19 4.83
C ASP A 141 13.17 12.02 3.84
N ARG A 142 13.31 10.81 4.35
CA ARG A 142 13.39 9.59 3.56
C ARG A 142 12.05 8.87 3.44
N VAL A 143 11.32 8.75 4.55
CA VAL A 143 10.03 8.08 4.61
C VAL A 143 9.08 8.94 5.43
N ARG A 144 8.00 9.38 4.80
CA ARG A 144 6.99 10.22 5.48
C ARG A 144 5.58 9.78 5.13
N VAL A 145 4.65 10.15 5.98
CA VAL A 145 3.22 10.08 5.71
C VAL A 145 2.64 11.48 5.78
N VAL A 146 1.76 11.79 4.86
CA VAL A 146 0.97 13.02 4.85
C VAL A 146 -0.51 12.66 5.03
N THR A 147 -1.20 13.47 5.83
CA THR A 147 -2.65 13.35 6.00
C THR A 147 -3.30 14.22 4.94
N ASP A 148 -3.71 13.59 3.83
CA ASP A 148 -4.31 14.29 2.70
C ASP A 148 -5.07 13.29 1.81
N SER A 149 -5.84 13.83 0.86
CA SER A 149 -6.44 13.06 -0.22
C SER A 149 -5.37 12.56 -1.19
N ALA A 150 -5.52 11.31 -1.66
CA ALA A 150 -4.65 10.72 -2.68
C ALA A 150 -4.67 11.50 -4.00
N VAL A 151 -5.72 12.26 -4.29
CA VAL A 151 -5.81 13.11 -5.49
C VAL A 151 -4.78 14.25 -5.49
N ASN A 152 -4.28 14.62 -4.32
CA ASN A 152 -3.27 15.66 -4.16
C ASN A 152 -1.82 15.15 -4.30
N LEU A 153 -1.63 13.91 -4.77
CA LEU A 153 -0.29 13.30 -4.86
C LEU A 153 0.74 14.18 -5.60
N ARG A 154 0.28 14.97 -6.59
CA ARG A 154 1.15 15.86 -7.36
C ARG A 154 1.85 16.90 -6.51
N SER A 155 1.23 17.37 -5.45
CA SER A 155 1.80 18.35 -4.51
C SER A 155 2.98 17.79 -3.70
N TYR A 156 3.17 16.49 -3.72
CA TYR A 156 4.22 15.78 -2.98
C TYR A 156 5.22 15.08 -3.89
N ALA A 157 4.98 15.11 -5.21
CA ALA A 157 5.84 14.48 -6.21
C ALA A 157 6.95 15.47 -6.62
N ASP A 158 8.20 15.09 -6.36
CA ASP A 158 9.41 15.86 -6.66
C ASP A 158 10.39 15.13 -7.58
N ALA A 159 10.02 13.94 -8.07
CA ALA A 159 10.80 13.13 -9.00
C ALA A 159 10.13 13.02 -10.38
N ASP A 160 10.96 12.84 -11.41
CA ASP A 160 10.49 12.68 -12.80
C ASP A 160 9.79 11.34 -13.06
N ASN A 161 10.02 10.35 -12.21
CA ASN A 161 9.43 9.02 -12.31
C ASN A 161 8.85 8.59 -10.97
N LEU A 162 7.65 8.01 -11.01
CA LEU A 162 6.99 7.52 -9.80
C LEU A 162 6.81 6.00 -9.84
N VAL A 163 6.90 5.38 -8.67
CA VAL A 163 6.38 4.04 -8.40
C VAL A 163 5.19 4.21 -7.48
N VAL A 164 4.00 4.01 -8.00
CA VAL A 164 2.75 4.24 -7.27
C VAL A 164 2.16 2.91 -6.85
N TYR A 165 1.98 2.72 -5.55
CA TYR A 165 1.37 1.54 -4.95
C TYR A 165 -0.05 1.87 -4.51
N LEU A 166 -0.99 1.06 -4.95
CA LEU A 166 -2.40 1.16 -4.60
C LEU A 166 -2.91 -0.23 -4.24
N TYR A 167 -3.28 -0.43 -2.97
CA TYR A 167 -3.88 -1.67 -2.51
C TYR A 167 -5.38 -1.48 -2.28
N ASN A 168 -6.14 -1.45 -3.38
CA ASN A 168 -7.61 -1.36 -3.36
C ASN A 168 -8.17 -0.39 -2.29
N SER A 169 -7.53 0.79 -2.17
CA SER A 169 -7.79 1.72 -1.06
C SER A 169 -9.05 2.55 -1.29
N PHE A 170 -9.41 2.79 -2.54
CA PHE A 170 -10.55 3.59 -2.96
C PHE A 170 -11.03 3.20 -4.36
N GLN A 171 -12.23 3.66 -4.72
CA GLN A 171 -12.89 3.40 -6.00
C GLN A 171 -13.63 4.66 -6.49
N GLY A 172 -14.52 4.52 -7.43
CA GLY A 172 -15.41 5.59 -7.88
C GLY A 172 -14.70 6.81 -8.46
N GLU A 173 -15.10 8.00 -8.07
CA GLU A 173 -14.55 9.27 -8.54
C GLU A 173 -13.18 9.57 -7.94
N THR A 174 -12.89 9.11 -6.72
CA THR A 174 -11.56 9.24 -6.11
C THR A 174 -10.51 8.51 -6.94
N LEU A 175 -10.76 7.27 -7.33
CA LEU A 175 -9.85 6.53 -8.19
C LEU A 175 -9.68 7.22 -9.56
N LYS A 176 -10.78 7.68 -10.15
CA LYS A 176 -10.73 8.40 -11.42
C LYS A 176 -9.85 9.64 -11.32
N SER A 177 -10.05 10.47 -10.31
CA SER A 177 -9.26 11.69 -10.09
C SER A 177 -7.77 11.39 -9.88
N VAL A 178 -7.43 10.32 -9.16
CA VAL A 178 -6.04 9.86 -9.00
C VAL A 178 -5.45 9.43 -10.35
N LEU A 179 -6.19 8.66 -11.15
CA LEU A 179 -5.73 8.25 -12.48
C LEU A 179 -5.57 9.43 -13.43
N ASP A 180 -6.44 10.45 -13.35
CA ASP A 180 -6.31 11.70 -14.12
C ASP A 180 -5.00 12.43 -13.78
N VAL A 181 -4.68 12.55 -12.50
CA VAL A 181 -3.41 13.16 -12.05
C VAL A 181 -2.18 12.34 -12.49
N LEU A 182 -2.26 11.01 -12.44
CA LEU A 182 -1.16 10.13 -12.83
C LEU A 182 -0.87 10.19 -14.34
N ARG A 183 -1.84 10.53 -15.19
CA ARG A 183 -1.58 10.70 -16.65
C ARG A 183 -0.51 11.74 -16.96
N GLU A 184 -0.31 12.71 -16.07
CA GLU A 184 0.60 13.83 -16.28
C GLU A 184 2.05 13.53 -15.85
N VAL A 185 2.30 12.38 -15.25
CA VAL A 185 3.62 12.03 -14.71
C VAL A 185 4.03 10.64 -15.16
N PRO A 186 5.26 10.43 -15.64
CA PRO A 186 5.77 9.10 -15.92
C PRO A 186 5.77 8.23 -14.65
N HIS A 187 5.09 7.08 -14.70
CA HIS A 187 4.96 6.23 -13.54
C HIS A 187 4.79 4.75 -13.88
N VAL A 188 5.05 3.91 -12.89
CA VAL A 188 4.60 2.51 -12.84
C VAL A 188 3.55 2.38 -11.75
N LEU A 189 2.36 1.95 -12.11
CA LEU A 189 1.28 1.69 -11.16
C LEU A 189 1.28 0.23 -10.73
N ILE A 190 1.40 -0.01 -9.44
CA ILE A 190 1.19 -1.29 -8.78
C ILE A 190 -0.22 -1.26 -8.17
N TYR A 191 -1.17 -1.93 -8.80
CA TYR A 191 -2.54 -1.98 -8.32
C TYR A 191 -2.88 -3.37 -7.81
N VAL A 192 -2.85 -3.54 -6.51
CA VAL A 192 -3.11 -4.81 -5.82
C VAL A 192 -4.60 -4.96 -5.54
N GLU A 193 -5.15 -6.15 -5.82
CA GLU A 193 -6.59 -6.48 -5.71
C GLU A 193 -7.49 -5.43 -6.40
N PRO A 194 -7.29 -5.16 -7.69
CA PRO A 194 -7.88 -4.03 -8.38
C PRO A 194 -9.40 -4.21 -8.60
N ALA A 195 -10.23 -3.59 -7.75
CA ALA A 195 -11.69 -3.62 -7.88
C ALA A 195 -12.18 -2.98 -9.19
N ALA A 196 -11.45 -1.99 -9.71
CA ALA A 196 -11.79 -1.25 -10.92
C ALA A 196 -10.77 -1.41 -12.04
N LYS A 197 -10.21 -2.60 -12.21
CA LYS A 197 -9.21 -2.92 -13.25
C LYS A 197 -9.64 -2.50 -14.65
N HIS A 198 -10.92 -2.63 -14.98
CA HIS A 198 -11.46 -2.29 -16.29
C HIS A 198 -11.22 -0.82 -16.66
N ARG A 199 -11.14 0.08 -15.69
CA ARG A 199 -10.86 1.50 -15.93
C ARG A 199 -9.45 1.78 -16.43
N LEU A 200 -8.49 0.91 -16.15
CA LEU A 200 -7.08 1.14 -16.54
C LEU A 200 -6.91 1.22 -18.06
N ALA A 201 -7.71 0.49 -18.82
CA ALA A 201 -7.69 0.54 -20.28
C ALA A 201 -8.04 1.93 -20.82
N ASP A 202 -9.01 2.61 -20.21
CA ASP A 202 -9.46 3.96 -20.60
C ASP A 202 -8.36 5.02 -20.38
N TYR A 203 -7.40 4.71 -19.50
CA TYR A 203 -6.25 5.56 -19.19
C TYR A 203 -4.98 5.19 -19.95
N GLY A 204 -5.07 4.22 -20.88
CA GLY A 204 -3.94 3.82 -21.72
C GLY A 204 -2.87 3.01 -21.00
N TYR A 205 -3.16 2.42 -19.85
CA TYR A 205 -2.20 1.57 -19.15
C TYR A 205 -1.88 0.31 -19.95
N LYS A 206 -0.59 0.02 -20.07
CA LYS A 206 -0.11 -1.26 -20.54
C LYS A 206 0.12 -2.18 -19.36
N ILE A 207 -0.58 -3.32 -19.34
CA ILE A 207 -0.40 -4.33 -18.31
C ILE A 207 0.88 -5.12 -18.60
N HIS A 208 1.87 -5.02 -17.72
CA HIS A 208 3.13 -5.75 -17.83
C HIS A 208 3.06 -7.11 -17.13
N GLU A 209 2.39 -7.18 -16.00
CA GLU A 209 2.16 -8.42 -15.26
C GLU A 209 0.76 -8.39 -14.64
N GLU A 210 0.05 -9.48 -14.80
CA GLU A 210 -1.19 -9.72 -14.10
C GLU A 210 -1.08 -11.05 -13.36
N ASN A 211 -1.19 -10.98 -12.05
CA ASN A 211 -1.29 -12.17 -11.22
C ASN A 211 -2.75 -12.37 -10.82
N ASN A 212 -3.44 -13.29 -11.46
CA ASN A 212 -4.80 -13.70 -11.09
C ASN A 212 -4.82 -14.46 -9.74
N GLY A 213 -3.78 -14.30 -8.95
CA GLY A 213 -3.46 -15.10 -7.82
C GLY A 213 -4.42 -14.94 -6.67
N ARG A 214 -5.10 -15.97 -6.42
CA ARG A 214 -5.24 -16.47 -5.06
C ARG A 214 -3.81 -16.65 -4.54
N TYR A 215 -3.53 -16.16 -3.35
CA TYR A 215 -2.27 -16.39 -2.64
C TYR A 215 -1.92 -17.88 -2.71
N ASN A 216 -1.14 -18.27 -3.71
CA ASN A 216 -0.63 -19.62 -3.78
C ASN A 216 0.43 -19.72 -2.70
N ALA A 217 0.18 -20.58 -1.73
CA ALA A 217 1.12 -20.90 -0.65
C ALA A 217 2.37 -21.65 -1.17
N ASP A 218 2.55 -21.73 -2.48
CA ASP A 218 3.54 -22.59 -3.16
C ASP A 218 4.65 -21.76 -3.83
N THR A 219 5.14 -20.70 -3.17
CA THR A 219 6.45 -20.11 -3.53
C THR A 219 7.17 -19.56 -2.31
#